data_309fa55d1e0115e5f692ea5c4c31297e
#
_entry.id   309fa55d1e0115e5f692ea5c4c31297e
#
_cell.length_a   1.000
_cell.length_b   1.000
_cell.length_c   1.000
_cell.angle_alpha   90.00
_cell.angle_beta   90.00
_cell.angle_gamma   90.00
#
_symmetry.space_group_name_H-M   'P 1'
#
loop_
_entity.id
_entity.type
_entity.pdbx_description
1 polymer ?
#
loop_
_entity_poly.entity_id
_entity_poly.type
_entity_poly.pdbx_seq_one_letter_code
_entity_poly.pdbx_strand_id
1 'polypeptide(L)'
;MPIAVAVIDSQGKPRVMMMAEGSIGSVFVAMRKAVAALTFRIPTSELGAKVQQDKALLAHLTPVMFISGGGLPIWRGKELIGAIGSSGAHGEGPIGQLDDVCARAGLEKVKDRLSAAPR
;
A
#
# COMPACT_ATOMS: atom_id res chain seq x y z
N MET A 1 -15.66 6.12 6.80
CA MET A 1 -15.17 6.77 5.56
C MET A 1 -15.03 5.71 4.49
N PRO A 2 -15.73 5.82 3.36
CA PRO A 2 -15.64 4.80 2.31
C PRO A 2 -14.30 4.87 1.57
N ILE A 3 -13.64 3.73 1.48
CA ILE A 3 -12.32 3.61 0.85
C ILE A 3 -12.29 2.48 -0.18
N ALA A 4 -11.27 2.49 -1.01
CA ALA A 4 -10.91 1.40 -1.89
C ALA A 4 -9.64 0.73 -1.36
N VAL A 5 -9.59 -0.59 -1.46
CA VAL A 5 -8.47 -1.39 -0.98
C VAL A 5 -8.09 -2.44 -2.03
N ALA A 6 -6.82 -2.67 -2.20
CA ALA A 6 -6.30 -3.75 -3.03
C ALA A 6 -5.22 -4.52 -2.27
N VAL A 7 -5.25 -5.85 -2.39
CA VAL A 7 -4.19 -6.73 -1.87
C VAL A 7 -3.62 -7.52 -3.05
N ILE A 8 -2.32 -7.47 -3.19
CA ILE A 8 -1.59 -8.20 -4.24
C ILE A 8 -0.64 -9.21 -3.60
N ASP A 9 -0.33 -10.27 -4.34
CA ASP A 9 0.65 -11.26 -3.88
C ASP A 9 2.09 -10.84 -4.20
N SER A 10 3.05 -11.69 -3.88
CA SER A 10 4.48 -11.40 -4.09
C SER A 10 4.87 -11.27 -5.56
N GLN A 11 4.02 -11.71 -6.48
CA GLN A 11 4.23 -11.56 -7.92
C GLN A 11 3.49 -10.34 -8.50
N GLY A 12 2.81 -9.58 -7.63
CA GLY A 12 2.05 -8.40 -8.05
C GLY A 12 0.66 -8.72 -8.58
N LYS A 13 0.19 -9.96 -8.44
CA LYS A 13 -1.15 -10.34 -8.90
C LYS A 13 -2.21 -9.92 -7.88
N PRO A 14 -3.32 -9.29 -8.34
CA PRO A 14 -4.41 -8.93 -7.41
C PRO A 14 -5.03 -10.18 -6.79
N ARG A 15 -5.20 -10.15 -5.50
CA ARG A 15 -5.87 -11.20 -4.74
C ARG A 15 -7.20 -10.71 -4.18
N VAL A 16 -7.28 -9.45 -3.80
CA VAL A 16 -8.50 -8.80 -3.33
C VAL A 16 -8.51 -7.37 -3.87
N MET A 17 -9.65 -6.98 -4.41
CA MET A 17 -9.94 -5.59 -4.79
C MET A 17 -11.33 -5.28 -4.30
N MET A 18 -11.46 -4.29 -3.40
CA MET A 18 -12.73 -3.91 -2.80
C MET A 18 -12.88 -2.40 -2.84
N MET A 19 -14.07 -1.95 -3.13
CA MET A 19 -14.39 -0.53 -3.09
C MET A 19 -15.73 -0.36 -2.37
N ALA A 20 -15.71 0.39 -1.27
CA ALA A 20 -16.93 0.69 -0.55
C ALA A 20 -17.83 1.60 -1.37
N GLU A 21 -19.14 1.45 -1.24
CA GLU A 21 -20.10 2.34 -1.87
C GLU A 21 -19.85 3.78 -1.42
N GLY A 22 -19.86 4.71 -2.35
CA GLY A 22 -19.59 6.12 -2.08
C GLY A 22 -18.11 6.45 -1.97
N SER A 23 -17.21 5.49 -2.20
CA SER A 23 -15.77 5.77 -2.19
C SER A 23 -15.41 6.69 -3.35
N ILE A 24 -14.64 7.73 -3.05
CA ILE A 24 -14.00 8.57 -4.06
C ILE A 24 -12.60 8.06 -4.40
N GLY A 25 -12.09 7.08 -3.65
CA GLY A 25 -10.86 6.39 -3.95
C GLY A 25 -11.06 5.36 -5.06
N SER A 26 -10.02 5.10 -5.79
CA SER A 26 -10.01 4.12 -6.88
C SER A 26 -9.28 2.86 -6.46
N VAL A 27 -9.84 1.70 -6.79
CA VAL A 27 -9.14 0.42 -6.61
C VAL A 27 -7.87 0.37 -7.46
N PHE A 28 -7.83 1.08 -8.59
CA PHE A 28 -6.62 1.16 -9.43
C PHE A 28 -5.52 1.96 -8.74
N VAL A 29 -5.86 3.06 -8.06
CA VAL A 29 -4.88 3.82 -7.28
C VAL A 29 -4.41 3.00 -6.09
N ALA A 30 -5.32 2.32 -5.40
CA ALA A 30 -4.98 1.41 -4.29
C ALA A 30 -3.99 0.33 -4.75
N MET A 31 -4.24 -0.28 -5.92
CA MET A 31 -3.36 -1.29 -6.50
C MET A 31 -1.99 -0.71 -6.86
N ARG A 32 -1.94 0.50 -7.43
CA ARG A 32 -0.68 1.17 -7.78
C ARG A 32 0.17 1.47 -6.54
N LYS A 33 -0.46 1.82 -5.43
CA LYS A 33 0.22 1.99 -4.15
C LYS A 33 0.79 0.66 -3.65
N ALA A 34 0.01 -0.41 -3.75
CA ALA A 34 0.46 -1.74 -3.37
C ALA A 34 1.65 -2.19 -4.22
N VAL A 35 1.60 -1.97 -5.54
CA VAL A 35 2.72 -2.31 -6.45
C VAL A 35 3.98 -1.55 -6.08
N ALA A 36 3.88 -0.27 -5.76
CA ALA A 36 5.03 0.53 -5.35
C ALA A 36 5.63 0.00 -4.04
N ALA A 37 4.78 -0.30 -3.05
CA ALA A 37 5.24 -0.84 -1.77
C ALA A 37 5.91 -2.21 -1.94
N LEU A 38 5.36 -3.07 -2.81
CA LEU A 38 5.95 -4.38 -3.11
C LEU A 38 7.32 -4.22 -3.75
N THR A 39 7.43 -3.35 -4.74
CA THR A 39 8.65 -3.17 -5.54
C THR A 39 9.79 -2.61 -4.70
N PHE A 40 9.52 -1.59 -3.91
CA PHE A 40 10.55 -0.92 -3.10
C PHE A 40 10.66 -1.48 -1.68
N ARG A 41 9.75 -2.34 -1.27
CA ARG A 41 9.75 -3.05 0.03
C ARG A 41 9.66 -2.12 1.24
N ILE A 42 9.02 -0.98 1.05
CA ILE A 42 8.79 0.03 2.10
C ILE A 42 7.39 0.61 1.95
N PRO A 43 6.85 1.22 3.02
CA PRO A 43 5.59 1.98 2.89
C PRO A 43 5.72 3.10 1.87
N THR A 44 4.66 3.34 1.10
CA THR A 44 4.68 4.41 0.07
C THR A 44 4.79 5.80 0.69
N SER A 45 4.37 5.99 1.93
CA SER A 45 4.62 7.24 2.66
C SER A 45 6.11 7.52 2.83
N GLU A 46 6.92 6.49 3.09
CA GLU A 46 8.38 6.62 3.19
C GLU A 46 9.02 6.79 1.82
N LEU A 47 8.48 6.12 0.81
CA LEU A 47 9.00 6.23 -0.55
C LEU A 47 8.86 7.67 -1.08
N GLY A 48 7.74 8.31 -0.81
CA GLY A 48 7.54 9.71 -1.18
C GLY A 48 8.62 10.61 -0.58
N ALA A 49 8.94 10.41 0.70
CA ALA A 49 10.01 11.18 1.35
C ALA A 49 11.38 10.90 0.74
N LYS A 50 11.67 9.64 0.40
CA LYS A 50 12.95 9.27 -0.24
C LYS A 50 13.13 9.88 -1.62
N VAL A 51 12.06 9.95 -2.41
CA VAL A 51 12.09 10.58 -3.73
C VAL A 51 12.39 12.07 -3.61
N GLN A 52 11.92 12.74 -2.56
CA GLN A 52 12.25 14.14 -2.30
C GLN A 52 13.75 14.34 -2.05
N GLN A 53 14.38 13.39 -1.38
CA GLN A 53 15.80 13.45 -1.04
C GLN A 53 16.70 12.96 -2.17
N ASP A 54 16.25 11.97 -2.93
CA ASP A 54 17.02 11.37 -4.03
C ASP A 54 16.14 11.26 -5.26
N LYS A 55 16.21 12.25 -6.12
CA LYS A 55 15.41 12.32 -7.33
C LYS A 55 15.77 11.26 -8.37
N ALA A 56 16.93 10.61 -8.24
CA ALA A 56 17.27 9.48 -9.10
C ALA A 56 16.30 8.33 -8.95
N LEU A 57 15.61 8.20 -7.79
CA LEU A 57 14.59 7.19 -7.60
C LEU A 57 13.39 7.36 -8.55
N LEU A 58 13.15 8.57 -9.06
CA LEU A 58 12.07 8.80 -10.03
C LEU A 58 12.23 7.95 -11.28
N ALA A 59 13.47 7.64 -11.68
CA ALA A 59 13.74 6.80 -12.83
C ALA A 59 13.29 5.36 -12.66
N HIS A 60 13.10 4.92 -11.41
CA HIS A 60 12.65 3.56 -11.10
C HIS A 60 11.13 3.46 -10.94
N LEU A 61 10.42 4.57 -10.96
CA LEU A 61 8.96 4.56 -10.89
C LEU A 61 8.38 4.28 -12.27
N THR A 62 7.32 3.48 -12.29
CA THR A 62 6.59 3.16 -13.52
C THR A 62 5.19 3.74 -13.46
N PRO A 63 4.46 3.84 -14.59
CA PRO A 63 3.08 4.33 -14.57
C PRO A 63 2.12 3.50 -13.74
N VAL A 64 2.48 2.28 -13.36
CA VAL A 64 1.66 1.42 -12.50
C VAL A 64 1.94 1.62 -11.01
N MET A 65 2.70 2.64 -10.64
CA MET A 65 3.05 2.97 -9.26
C MET A 65 2.46 4.30 -8.84
N PHE A 66 2.06 4.40 -7.58
CA PHE A 66 1.57 5.62 -6.98
C PHE A 66 2.17 5.72 -5.58
N ILE A 67 2.85 6.83 -5.29
CA ILE A 67 3.75 6.92 -4.13
C ILE A 67 3.24 7.76 -2.96
N SER A 68 2.00 8.26 -3.00
CA SER A 68 1.42 8.84 -1.79
C SER A 68 1.13 7.74 -0.76
N GLY A 69 1.02 8.10 0.51
CA GLY A 69 0.79 7.12 1.57
C GLY A 69 -0.43 6.23 1.34
N GLY A 70 -0.40 5.02 1.84
CA GLY A 70 -1.47 4.04 1.73
C GLY A 70 -1.03 2.68 1.20
N GLY A 71 0.17 2.56 0.64
CA GLY A 71 0.74 1.28 0.25
C GLY A 71 1.67 0.75 1.32
N LEU A 72 1.52 -0.52 1.69
CA LEU A 72 2.37 -1.19 2.67
C LEU A 72 2.80 -2.55 2.16
N PRO A 73 4.09 -2.90 2.27
CA PRO A 73 4.50 -4.28 2.03
C PRO A 73 3.95 -5.18 3.13
N ILE A 74 3.65 -6.42 2.79
CA ILE A 74 3.17 -7.42 3.74
C ILE A 74 4.26 -8.45 3.93
N TRP A 75 4.76 -8.53 5.16
CA TRP A 75 5.81 -9.45 5.56
C TRP A 75 5.25 -10.56 6.43
N ARG A 76 5.72 -11.78 6.20
CA ARG A 76 5.55 -12.89 7.14
C ARG A 76 6.95 -13.24 7.64
N GLY A 77 7.28 -12.78 8.85
CA GLY A 77 8.66 -12.81 9.30
C GLY A 77 9.53 -11.96 8.37
N LYS A 78 10.53 -12.56 7.73
CA LYS A 78 11.42 -11.89 6.78
C LYS A 78 11.02 -12.10 5.32
N GLU A 79 9.94 -12.83 5.08
CA GLU A 79 9.45 -13.13 3.73
C GLU A 79 8.45 -12.08 3.27
N LEU A 80 8.72 -11.45 2.15
CA LEU A 80 7.77 -10.53 1.51
C LEU A 80 6.73 -11.35 0.77
N ILE A 81 5.49 -11.34 1.25
CA ILE A 81 4.42 -12.18 0.70
C ILE A 81 3.42 -11.39 -0.16
N GLY A 82 3.48 -10.08 -0.15
CA GLY A 82 2.58 -9.26 -0.94
C GLY A 82 2.59 -7.82 -0.49
N ALA A 83 1.54 -7.10 -0.85
CA ALA A 83 1.36 -5.71 -0.42
C ALA A 83 -0.14 -5.37 -0.37
N ILE A 84 -0.46 -4.37 0.41
CA ILE A 84 -1.80 -3.78 0.48
C ILE A 84 -1.73 -2.32 0.08
N GLY A 85 -2.77 -1.84 -0.60
CA GLY A 85 -2.94 -0.43 -0.90
C GLY A 85 -4.32 0.06 -0.49
N SER A 86 -4.40 1.29 -0.04
CA SER A 86 -5.65 1.96 0.35
C SER A 86 -5.72 3.32 -0.31
N SER A 87 -6.92 3.70 -0.74
CA SER A 87 -7.16 4.98 -1.44
C SER A 87 -8.54 5.53 -1.06
N GLY A 88 -8.65 6.85 -1.00
CA GLY A 88 -9.92 7.53 -0.78
C GLY A 88 -10.17 7.99 0.64
N ALA A 89 -9.26 7.77 1.58
CA ALA A 89 -9.39 8.31 2.92
C ALA A 89 -8.96 9.78 2.93
N HIS A 90 -9.89 10.67 3.22
CA HIS A 90 -9.67 12.11 3.22
C HIS A 90 -9.84 12.71 4.61
N GLY A 91 -9.04 13.72 4.91
CA GLY A 91 -9.08 14.45 6.16
C GLY A 91 -8.02 15.52 6.18
N GLU A 92 -7.78 16.11 7.34
CA GLU A 92 -6.71 17.06 7.54
C GLU A 92 -5.36 16.34 7.48
N GLY A 93 -4.35 17.06 7.02
CA GLY A 93 -2.98 16.55 6.93
C GLY A 93 -2.55 16.23 5.50
N PRO A 94 -1.34 15.70 5.34
CA PRO A 94 -0.80 15.36 4.02
C PRO A 94 -1.64 14.32 3.27
N ILE A 95 -1.65 14.44 1.95
CA ILE A 95 -2.33 13.47 1.08
C ILE A 95 -1.76 12.08 1.33
N GLY A 96 -2.65 11.11 1.51
CA GLY A 96 -2.28 9.72 1.75
C GLY A 96 -2.04 9.36 3.21
N GLN A 97 -2.02 10.31 4.12
CA GLN A 97 -1.80 10.01 5.54
C GLN A 97 -2.88 9.11 6.12
N LEU A 98 -4.15 9.42 5.86
CA LEU A 98 -5.25 8.59 6.34
C LEU A 98 -5.33 7.25 5.61
N ASP A 99 -4.95 7.20 4.35
CA ASP A 99 -4.84 5.93 3.62
C ASP A 99 -3.78 5.04 4.27
N ASP A 100 -2.65 5.60 4.68
CA ASP A 100 -1.62 4.86 5.40
C ASP A 100 -2.16 4.30 6.73
N VAL A 101 -2.89 5.12 7.49
CA VAL A 101 -3.54 4.70 8.74
C VAL A 101 -4.51 3.53 8.48
N CYS A 102 -5.32 3.63 7.43
CA CYS A 102 -6.28 2.57 7.08
C CYS A 102 -5.57 1.26 6.71
N ALA A 103 -4.51 1.33 5.90
CA ALA A 103 -3.75 0.14 5.51
C ALA A 103 -3.08 -0.51 6.73
N ARG A 104 -2.49 0.28 7.61
CA ARG A 104 -1.87 -0.23 8.84
C ARG A 104 -2.89 -0.88 9.77
N ALA A 105 -4.08 -0.31 9.89
CA ALA A 105 -5.16 -0.90 10.69
C ALA A 105 -5.56 -2.28 10.17
N GLY A 106 -5.59 -2.45 8.85
CA GLY A 106 -5.88 -3.75 8.24
C GLY A 106 -4.81 -4.79 8.55
N LEU A 107 -3.53 -4.43 8.43
CA LEU A 107 -2.44 -5.34 8.75
C LEU A 107 -2.39 -5.69 10.25
N GLU A 108 -2.71 -4.73 11.10
CA GLU A 108 -2.76 -4.96 12.55
C GLU A 108 -3.76 -6.07 12.91
N LYS A 109 -4.88 -6.13 12.21
CA LYS A 109 -5.91 -7.15 12.44
C LYS A 109 -5.44 -8.57 12.16
N VAL A 110 -4.45 -8.75 11.30
CA VAL A 110 -3.96 -10.08 10.88
C VAL A 110 -2.51 -10.34 11.30
N LYS A 111 -1.93 -9.48 12.13
CA LYS A 111 -0.50 -9.56 12.48
C LYS A 111 -0.12 -10.90 13.09
N ASP A 112 -0.99 -11.52 13.87
CA ASP A 112 -0.70 -12.80 14.51
C ASP A 112 -0.58 -13.92 13.48
N ARG A 113 -1.33 -13.84 12.39
CA ARG A 113 -1.22 -14.80 11.28
C ARG A 113 0.06 -14.57 10.47
N LEU A 114 0.49 -13.32 10.37
CA LEU A 114 1.70 -12.95 9.64
C LEU A 114 2.97 -13.29 10.41
N SER A 115 2.90 -13.40 11.73
CA SER A 115 4.01 -13.80 12.59
C SER A 115 4.09 -15.30 12.80
N ALA A 116 3.08 -16.07 12.34
CA ALA A 116 3.09 -17.52 12.47
C ALA A 116 4.24 -18.12 11.67
N ALA A 117 4.85 -19.18 12.22
CA ALA A 117 5.92 -19.88 11.51
C ALA A 117 5.39 -20.46 10.20
N PRO A 118 6.15 -20.39 9.10
CA PRO A 118 5.76 -21.03 7.85
C PRO A 118 5.71 -22.54 8.02
N ARG A 119 4.75 -23.15 7.36
CA ARG A 119 4.60 -24.60 7.36
C ARG A 119 5.64 -25.26 6.45
#